data_9b5cad6e7252ca467657f907903d6b59
#
_entry.id   9b5cad6e7252ca467657f907903d6b59
#
_cell.length_a   1.000
_cell.length_b   1.000
_cell.length_c   1.000
_cell.angle_alpha   90.00
_cell.angle_beta   90.00
_cell.angle_gamma   90.00
#
_symmetry.space_group_name_H-M   'P 1'
#
loop_
_entity.id
_entity.type
_entity.pdbx_description
1 polymer ?
#
loop_
_entity_poly.entity_id
_entity_poly.type
_entity_poly.pdbx_seq_one_letter_code
_entity_poly.pdbx_strand_id
1 'polypeptide(L)'
;NALQDALAVLSINSERKVFVARADIFRKPLFAKILGFFKIMPIRRMRDGANEVLKNDETVERAIDTLEEGVPFCILPEGTHRTKHSLLPLGKGIFRITLRANEKFGHEKPIYIVPVGLEYSDWFHLWDTLIINIGKPINMTQFIAEHADLEQPKLILAMREELTNRMREQILWVPDDENYEKNWQELSHNRPANKNWFPKHRMPKWGLLLMLILMSPLALVAGVVTLPLWLAWLIIRWAIKDPAFHNSVQFVWQLIVIPLT
;
A
#
# COMPACT_ATOMS: atom_id res chain seq x y z
N ASN A 1 -5.80 0.35 -3.80
CA ASN A 1 -4.78 -0.20 -4.74
C ASN A 1 -3.89 -1.29 -4.11
N ALA A 2 -4.45 -2.15 -3.23
CA ALA A 2 -3.67 -3.10 -2.44
C ALA A 2 -2.62 -3.94 -3.21
N LEU A 3 -2.89 -4.31 -4.46
CA LEU A 3 -1.91 -5.00 -5.31
C LEU A 3 -0.80 -4.05 -5.77
N GLN A 4 -1.15 -2.84 -6.18
CA GLN A 4 -0.19 -1.83 -6.63
C GLN A 4 0.71 -1.37 -5.49
N ASP A 5 0.16 -1.22 -4.28
CA ASP A 5 0.94 -0.88 -3.08
C ASP A 5 2.02 -1.93 -2.79
N ALA A 6 1.65 -3.22 -2.85
CA ALA A 6 2.60 -4.30 -2.67
C ALA A 6 3.68 -4.34 -3.78
N LEU A 7 3.28 -4.15 -5.05
CA LEU A 7 4.21 -4.08 -6.18
C LEU A 7 5.14 -2.87 -6.09
N ALA A 8 4.63 -1.72 -5.64
CA ALA A 8 5.43 -0.53 -5.40
C ALA A 8 6.52 -0.80 -4.35
N VAL A 9 6.17 -1.40 -3.22
CA VAL A 9 7.15 -1.74 -2.18
C VAL A 9 8.13 -2.82 -2.66
N LEU A 10 7.70 -3.77 -3.49
CA LEU A 10 8.60 -4.76 -4.11
C LEU A 10 9.61 -4.11 -5.06
N SER A 11 9.23 -3.03 -5.75
CA SER A 11 10.11 -2.35 -6.71
C SER A 11 11.23 -1.52 -6.06
N ILE A 12 11.20 -1.28 -4.73
CA ILE A 12 12.20 -0.47 -4.03
C ILE A 12 13.62 -1.05 -4.18
N ASN A 13 13.74 -2.37 -4.03
CA ASN A 13 14.99 -3.10 -4.20
C ASN A 13 14.73 -4.58 -4.54
N SER A 14 15.77 -5.31 -4.90
CA SER A 14 15.71 -6.74 -5.25
C SER A 14 15.65 -7.69 -4.04
N GLU A 15 15.67 -7.17 -2.81
CA GLU A 15 15.64 -7.98 -1.61
C GLU A 15 14.30 -8.71 -1.44
N ARG A 16 14.38 -9.90 -0.87
CA ARG A 16 13.18 -10.71 -0.54
C ARG A 16 12.35 -9.97 0.51
N LYS A 17 11.04 -9.91 0.29
CA LYS A 17 10.08 -9.33 1.24
C LYS A 17 8.88 -10.26 1.37
N VAL A 18 8.36 -10.38 2.57
CA VAL A 18 7.14 -11.12 2.86
C VAL A 18 6.01 -10.14 3.13
N PHE A 19 4.86 -10.36 2.51
CA PHE A 19 3.68 -9.52 2.65
C PHE A 19 2.56 -10.27 3.34
N VAL A 20 1.64 -9.49 3.92
CA VAL A 20 0.34 -10.01 4.35
C VAL A 20 -0.77 -9.44 3.49
N ALA A 21 -1.76 -10.29 3.20
CA ALA A 21 -3.00 -9.89 2.55
C ALA A 21 -4.21 -10.42 3.32
N ARG A 22 -5.37 -9.85 3.05
CA ARG A 22 -6.63 -10.22 3.68
C ARG A 22 -6.94 -11.71 3.46
N ALA A 23 -7.28 -12.43 4.52
CA ALA A 23 -7.58 -13.87 4.46
C ALA A 23 -8.77 -14.24 3.55
N ASP A 24 -9.73 -13.32 3.36
CA ASP A 24 -10.87 -13.53 2.47
C ASP A 24 -10.47 -13.72 0.99
N ILE A 25 -9.36 -13.14 0.55
CA ILE A 25 -8.83 -13.31 -0.81
C ILE A 25 -8.35 -14.75 -1.04
N PHE A 26 -7.87 -15.42 0.01
CA PHE A 26 -7.39 -16.80 -0.05
C PHE A 26 -8.51 -17.85 -0.12
N ARG A 27 -9.79 -17.47 0.02
CA ARG A 27 -10.92 -18.41 -0.09
C ARG A 27 -11.06 -19.03 -1.48
N LYS A 28 -10.57 -18.34 -2.52
CA LYS A 28 -10.57 -18.86 -3.89
C LYS A 28 -9.26 -19.62 -4.16
N PRO A 29 -9.31 -20.93 -4.52
CA PRO A 29 -8.12 -21.78 -4.59
C PRO A 29 -7.07 -21.30 -5.59
N LEU A 30 -7.49 -20.66 -6.69
CA LEU A 30 -6.57 -20.09 -7.67
C LEU A 30 -5.76 -18.93 -7.06
N PHE A 31 -6.44 -18.01 -6.38
CA PHE A 31 -5.78 -16.89 -5.70
C PHE A 31 -4.88 -17.37 -4.56
N ALA A 32 -5.31 -18.38 -3.80
CA ALA A 32 -4.48 -18.97 -2.75
C ALA A 32 -3.16 -19.54 -3.29
N LYS A 33 -3.19 -20.21 -4.44
CA LYS A 33 -1.97 -20.73 -5.10
C LYS A 33 -1.06 -19.58 -5.57
N ILE A 34 -1.62 -18.57 -6.23
CA ILE A 34 -0.85 -17.42 -6.73
C ILE A 34 -0.22 -16.64 -5.56
N LEU A 35 -1.01 -16.32 -4.53
CA LEU A 35 -0.52 -15.59 -3.36
C LEU A 35 0.51 -16.41 -2.57
N GLY A 36 0.31 -17.73 -2.46
CA GLY A 36 1.27 -18.64 -1.84
C GLY A 36 2.60 -18.70 -2.62
N PHE A 37 2.56 -18.68 -3.95
CA PHE A 37 3.76 -18.60 -4.80
C PHE A 37 4.56 -17.31 -4.50
N PHE A 38 3.87 -16.18 -4.33
CA PHE A 38 4.50 -14.90 -3.95
C PHE A 38 4.81 -14.78 -2.45
N LYS A 39 4.65 -15.86 -1.66
CA LYS A 39 4.87 -15.88 -0.21
C LYS A 39 4.07 -14.82 0.55
N ILE A 40 2.88 -14.49 0.06
CA ILE A 40 1.95 -13.60 0.73
C ILE A 40 1.15 -14.41 1.75
N MET A 41 1.14 -13.96 3.01
CA MET A 41 0.47 -14.65 4.11
C MET A 41 -0.93 -14.10 4.38
N PRO A 42 -1.92 -14.94 4.74
CA PRO A 42 -3.26 -14.47 5.09
C PRO A 42 -3.29 -13.81 6.46
N ILE A 43 -3.92 -12.65 6.60
CA ILE A 43 -4.23 -12.03 7.89
C ILE A 43 -5.74 -11.80 8.02
N ARG A 44 -6.30 -12.15 9.18
CA ARG A 44 -7.71 -11.99 9.52
C ARG A 44 -7.92 -10.73 10.36
N ARG A 45 -9.05 -10.07 10.18
CA ARG A 45 -9.39 -8.82 10.88
C ARG A 45 -10.49 -9.08 11.91
N MET A 46 -10.60 -8.17 12.91
CA MET A 46 -11.64 -8.29 13.95
C MET A 46 -13.06 -8.39 13.37
N ARG A 47 -13.34 -7.73 12.28
CA ARG A 47 -14.64 -7.83 11.56
C ARG A 47 -14.89 -9.18 10.91
N ASP A 48 -13.86 -10.03 10.79
CA ASP A 48 -14.00 -11.39 10.26
C ASP A 48 -14.47 -12.38 11.35
N GLY A 49 -14.60 -11.91 12.60
CA GLY A 49 -15.03 -12.66 13.78
C GLY A 49 -13.89 -12.90 14.78
N ALA A 50 -14.23 -12.87 16.08
CA ALA A 50 -13.22 -13.02 17.13
C ALA A 50 -12.50 -14.38 17.07
N ASN A 51 -13.23 -15.47 16.77
CA ASN A 51 -12.64 -16.81 16.63
C ASN A 51 -11.71 -16.93 15.42
N GLU A 52 -11.96 -16.16 14.36
CA GLU A 52 -11.07 -16.12 13.20
C GLU A 52 -9.77 -15.35 13.49
N VAL A 53 -9.83 -14.34 14.35
CA VAL A 53 -8.64 -13.58 14.77
C VAL A 53 -7.66 -14.44 15.57
N LEU A 54 -8.15 -15.43 16.34
CA LEU A 54 -7.29 -16.38 17.07
C LEU A 54 -6.39 -17.19 16.11
N LYS A 55 -6.86 -17.47 14.89
CA LYS A 55 -6.06 -18.14 13.86
C LYS A 55 -4.91 -17.28 13.30
N ASN A 56 -4.80 -16.02 13.71
CA ASN A 56 -3.66 -15.18 13.34
C ASN A 56 -2.37 -15.57 14.08
N ASP A 57 -2.44 -16.34 15.16
CA ASP A 57 -1.23 -16.73 15.91
C ASP A 57 -0.24 -17.47 15.02
N GLU A 58 -0.70 -18.36 14.12
CA GLU A 58 0.18 -19.00 13.14
C GLU A 58 0.83 -17.97 12.18
N THR A 59 0.07 -16.96 11.74
CA THR A 59 0.61 -15.90 10.88
C THR A 59 1.62 -15.03 11.63
N VAL A 60 1.37 -14.77 12.90
CA VAL A 60 2.27 -14.01 13.78
C VAL A 60 3.58 -14.78 13.98
N GLU A 61 3.53 -16.09 14.31
CA GLU A 61 4.74 -16.90 14.47
C GLU A 61 5.56 -16.97 13.18
N ARG A 62 4.92 -17.18 12.04
CA ARG A 62 5.62 -17.14 10.73
C ARG A 62 6.23 -15.78 10.41
N ALA A 63 5.60 -14.68 10.84
CA ALA A 63 6.17 -13.35 10.70
C ALA A 63 7.43 -13.20 11.57
N ILE A 64 7.40 -13.71 12.81
CA ILE A 64 8.53 -13.69 13.72
C ILE A 64 9.69 -14.51 13.15
N ASP A 65 9.44 -15.72 12.66
CA ASP A 65 10.45 -16.57 12.04
C ASP A 65 11.06 -15.89 10.79
N THR A 66 10.23 -15.23 9.98
CA THR A 66 10.68 -14.46 8.82
C THR A 66 11.62 -13.32 9.22
N LEU A 67 11.30 -12.59 10.30
CA LEU A 67 12.13 -11.52 10.84
C LEU A 67 13.45 -12.06 11.44
N GLU A 68 13.40 -13.21 12.10
CA GLU A 68 14.58 -13.90 12.67
C GLU A 68 15.57 -14.29 11.57
N GLU A 69 15.05 -14.72 10.38
CA GLU A 69 15.85 -14.97 9.17
C GLU A 69 16.43 -13.70 8.54
N GLY A 70 16.09 -12.51 9.04
CA GLY A 70 16.51 -11.22 8.49
C GLY A 70 15.73 -10.79 7.24
N VAL A 71 14.58 -11.40 6.95
CA VAL A 71 13.73 -11.03 5.81
C VAL A 71 12.72 -9.98 6.25
N PRO A 72 12.63 -8.82 5.55
CA PRO A 72 11.65 -7.80 5.85
C PRO A 72 10.21 -8.31 5.73
N PHE A 73 9.39 -8.00 6.73
CA PHE A 73 7.98 -8.34 6.79
C PHE A 73 7.13 -7.08 6.59
N CYS A 74 6.39 -7.02 5.48
CA CYS A 74 5.65 -5.84 5.07
C CYS A 74 4.17 -5.95 5.46
N ILE A 75 3.68 -4.95 6.19
CA ILE A 75 2.29 -4.84 6.62
C ILE A 75 1.72 -3.52 6.12
N LEU A 76 0.49 -3.53 5.65
CA LEU A 76 -0.34 -2.36 5.42
C LEU A 76 -1.20 -2.12 6.68
N PRO A 77 -0.75 -1.29 7.62
CA PRO A 77 -1.29 -1.28 8.98
C PRO A 77 -2.67 -0.67 9.11
N GLU A 78 -3.14 0.06 8.10
CA GLU A 78 -4.49 0.63 8.03
C GLU A 78 -5.57 -0.43 7.79
N GLY A 79 -5.21 -1.59 7.21
CA GLY A 79 -6.10 -2.73 6.97
C GLY A 79 -7.27 -2.49 5.99
N THR A 80 -7.38 -1.28 5.45
CA THR A 80 -8.32 -0.86 4.42
C THR A 80 -7.73 0.31 3.65
N HIS A 81 -8.39 0.73 2.58
CA HIS A 81 -7.95 1.87 1.77
C HIS A 81 -9.10 2.85 1.57
N ARG A 82 -8.75 4.08 1.35
CA ARG A 82 -9.66 5.18 1.03
C ARG A 82 -8.96 6.19 0.12
N THR A 83 -9.75 7.06 -0.51
CA THR A 83 -9.27 8.08 -1.44
C THR A 83 -9.05 9.42 -0.75
N LYS A 84 -8.38 9.41 0.42
CA LYS A 84 -8.07 10.63 1.17
C LYS A 84 -6.60 10.62 1.59
N HIS A 85 -5.96 11.79 1.56
CA HIS A 85 -4.60 12.02 2.04
C HIS A 85 -4.55 12.15 3.58
N SER A 86 -5.08 11.16 4.26
CA SER A 86 -5.06 11.09 5.73
C SER A 86 -4.92 9.63 6.15
N LEU A 87 -4.24 9.39 7.26
CA LEU A 87 -4.04 8.06 7.80
C LEU A 87 -5.27 7.59 8.57
N LEU A 88 -5.61 6.32 8.38
CA LEU A 88 -6.53 5.60 9.25
C LEU A 88 -5.81 5.16 10.54
N PRO A 89 -6.57 4.87 11.62
CA PRO A 89 -5.98 4.31 12.83
C PRO A 89 -5.24 3.00 12.52
N LEU A 90 -3.97 2.93 12.91
CA LEU A 90 -3.14 1.76 12.63
C LEU A 90 -3.60 0.55 13.45
N GLY A 91 -3.69 -0.61 12.82
CA GLY A 91 -4.05 -1.87 13.45
C GLY A 91 -3.01 -2.36 14.46
N LYS A 92 -3.46 -3.10 15.48
CA LYS A 92 -2.58 -3.62 16.55
C LYS A 92 -1.64 -4.75 16.11
N GLY A 93 -1.84 -5.32 14.92
CA GLY A 93 -1.11 -6.50 14.45
C GLY A 93 0.39 -6.29 14.35
N ILE A 94 0.82 -5.17 13.77
CA ILE A 94 2.24 -4.82 13.63
C ILE A 94 2.93 -4.72 15.00
N PHE A 95 2.29 -4.09 15.98
CA PHE A 95 2.86 -3.90 17.32
C PHE A 95 2.95 -5.21 18.11
N ARG A 96 1.97 -6.12 17.96
CA ARG A 96 2.01 -7.45 18.56
C ARG A 96 3.15 -8.30 17.99
N ILE A 97 3.35 -8.28 16.67
CA ILE A 97 4.48 -8.96 16.02
C ILE A 97 5.80 -8.40 16.55
N THR A 98 5.91 -7.06 16.61
CA THR A 98 7.12 -6.38 17.11
C THR A 98 7.45 -6.76 18.55
N LEU A 99 6.45 -6.76 19.45
CA LEU A 99 6.65 -7.12 20.86
C LEU A 99 7.10 -8.58 21.02
N ARG A 100 6.39 -9.52 20.38
CA ARG A 100 6.76 -10.95 20.42
C ARG A 100 8.12 -11.22 19.79
N ALA A 101 8.45 -10.56 18.68
CA ALA A 101 9.77 -10.68 18.08
C ALA A 101 10.87 -10.11 18.99
N ASN A 102 10.60 -8.97 19.65
CA ASN A 102 11.52 -8.39 20.62
C ASN A 102 11.73 -9.29 21.84
N GLU A 103 10.69 -9.94 22.35
CA GLU A 103 10.78 -10.93 23.42
C GLU A 103 11.61 -12.14 22.98
N LYS A 104 11.46 -12.63 21.74
CA LYS A 104 12.14 -13.82 21.24
C LYS A 104 13.63 -13.58 20.96
N PHE A 105 13.99 -12.50 20.30
CA PHE A 105 15.37 -12.27 19.82
C PHE A 105 15.83 -10.79 19.82
N GLY A 106 15.07 -9.87 20.38
CA GLY A 106 15.39 -8.43 20.33
C GLY A 106 16.70 -8.03 21.03
N HIS A 107 17.19 -8.86 21.98
CA HIS A 107 18.47 -8.68 22.63
C HIS A 107 19.68 -9.08 21.77
N GLU A 108 19.47 -9.94 20.76
CA GLU A 108 20.50 -10.35 19.80
C GLU A 108 20.43 -9.53 18.51
N LYS A 109 19.21 -9.28 18.03
CA LYS A 109 18.95 -8.58 16.78
C LYS A 109 17.91 -7.48 17.01
N PRO A 110 18.31 -6.21 17.00
CA PRO A 110 17.35 -5.10 17.21
C PRO A 110 16.30 -5.07 16.09
N ILE A 111 15.06 -4.80 16.48
CA ILE A 111 13.90 -4.76 15.58
C ILE A 111 13.64 -3.34 15.15
N TYR A 112 13.48 -3.15 13.86
CA TYR A 112 13.19 -1.87 13.26
C TYR A 112 11.84 -1.89 12.56
N ILE A 113 11.08 -0.78 12.68
CA ILE A 113 9.94 -0.48 11.82
C ILE A 113 10.35 0.64 10.88
N VAL A 114 10.21 0.41 9.57
CA VAL A 114 10.48 1.41 8.53
C VAL A 114 9.16 1.94 8.02
N PRO A 115 8.80 3.21 8.31
CA PRO A 115 7.59 3.83 7.77
C PRO A 115 7.79 4.11 6.28
N VAL A 116 6.83 3.68 5.45
CA VAL A 116 6.84 3.90 4.00
C VAL A 116 5.54 4.57 3.59
N GLY A 117 5.66 5.73 2.96
CA GLY A 117 4.54 6.46 2.37
C GLY A 117 4.45 6.23 0.87
N LEU A 118 3.25 6.00 0.38
CA LEU A 118 2.96 5.84 -1.04
C LEU A 118 2.04 6.99 -1.47
N GLU A 119 2.52 7.82 -2.40
CA GLU A 119 1.78 8.94 -2.94
C GLU A 119 1.46 8.73 -4.40
N TYR A 120 0.19 8.65 -4.73
CA TYR A 120 -0.30 8.53 -6.10
C TYR A 120 -0.72 9.89 -6.65
N SER A 121 -0.31 10.21 -7.89
CA SER A 121 -0.77 11.42 -8.57
C SER A 121 -2.25 11.35 -8.91
N ASP A 122 -2.75 10.15 -9.19
CA ASP A 122 -4.17 9.84 -9.37
C ASP A 122 -4.48 8.44 -8.80
N TRP A 123 -5.64 8.32 -8.14
CA TRP A 123 -6.08 7.07 -7.50
C TRP A 123 -6.75 6.10 -8.47
N PHE A 124 -7.18 6.58 -9.63
CA PHE A 124 -8.11 5.86 -10.51
C PHE A 124 -7.59 5.61 -11.91
N HIS A 125 -6.55 6.34 -12.33
CA HIS A 125 -5.99 6.20 -13.67
C HIS A 125 -4.67 5.41 -13.64
N LEU A 126 -4.37 4.74 -14.75
CA LEU A 126 -3.08 4.10 -14.98
C LEU A 126 -2.14 5.07 -15.71
N TRP A 127 -0.85 4.76 -15.67
CA TRP A 127 0.22 5.57 -16.27
C TRP A 127 0.48 6.89 -15.53
N ASP A 128 0.03 6.95 -14.29
CA ASP A 128 0.34 8.05 -13.39
C ASP A 128 1.65 7.82 -12.61
N THR A 129 2.06 8.86 -11.89
CA THR A 129 3.29 8.82 -11.11
C THR A 129 2.98 8.33 -9.70
N LEU A 130 3.82 7.40 -9.23
CA LEU A 130 3.86 6.96 -7.85
C LEU A 130 5.16 7.42 -7.22
N ILE A 131 5.07 8.10 -6.08
CA ILE A 131 6.23 8.46 -5.26
C ILE A 131 6.25 7.56 -4.03
N ILE A 132 7.40 6.96 -3.75
CA ILE A 132 7.64 6.12 -2.59
C ILE A 132 8.59 6.89 -1.67
N ASN A 133 8.10 7.28 -0.50
CA ASN A 133 8.87 7.94 0.53
C ASN A 133 9.23 6.92 1.61
N ILE A 134 10.52 6.75 1.87
CA ILE A 134 11.02 5.84 2.91
C ILE A 134 11.50 6.68 4.08
N GLY A 135 10.86 6.54 5.22
CA GLY A 135 11.22 7.24 6.44
C GLY A 135 12.40 6.60 7.16
N LYS A 136 12.92 7.31 8.16
CA LYS A 136 13.98 6.78 9.01
C LYS A 136 13.48 5.57 9.80
N PRO A 137 14.25 4.47 9.86
CA PRO A 137 13.91 3.31 10.68
C PRO A 137 13.73 3.70 12.15
N ILE A 138 12.70 3.17 12.78
CA ILE A 138 12.43 3.33 14.21
C ILE A 138 13.01 2.09 14.92
N ASN A 139 13.96 2.28 15.81
CA ASN A 139 14.49 1.18 16.63
C ASN A 139 13.48 0.82 17.71
N MET A 140 12.67 -0.21 17.47
CA MET A 140 11.62 -0.63 18.39
C MET A 140 12.16 -1.33 19.63
N THR A 141 13.29 -2.02 19.52
CA THR A 141 13.95 -2.62 20.70
C THR A 141 14.37 -1.55 21.70
N GLN A 142 14.97 -0.47 21.23
CA GLN A 142 15.32 0.67 22.07
C GLN A 142 14.07 1.38 22.60
N PHE A 143 13.07 1.62 21.75
CA PHE A 143 11.81 2.25 22.16
C PHE A 143 11.10 1.48 23.27
N ILE A 144 11.04 0.14 23.17
CA ILE A 144 10.46 -0.73 24.21
C ILE A 144 11.25 -0.63 25.52
N ALA A 145 12.59 -0.61 25.44
CA ALA A 145 13.43 -0.48 26.63
C ALA A 145 13.26 0.89 27.33
N GLU A 146 13.12 1.97 26.56
CA GLU A 146 12.87 3.32 27.08
C GLU A 146 11.49 3.48 27.73
N HIS A 147 10.53 2.62 27.42
CA HIS A 147 9.16 2.62 27.94
C HIS A 147 8.84 1.37 28.77
N ALA A 148 9.86 0.76 29.40
CA ALA A 148 9.70 -0.47 30.16
C ALA A 148 8.81 -0.33 31.41
N ASP A 149 8.53 0.89 31.84
CA ASP A 149 7.60 1.24 32.94
C ASP A 149 6.12 1.15 32.52
N LEU A 150 5.84 1.11 31.22
CA LEU A 150 4.47 1.08 30.72
C LEU A 150 3.91 -0.34 30.65
N GLU A 151 2.67 -0.49 31.08
CA GLU A 151 1.91 -1.71 30.81
C GLU A 151 1.74 -1.94 29.30
N GLN A 152 1.71 -3.20 28.87
CA GLN A 152 1.61 -3.59 27.46
C GLN A 152 0.54 -2.83 26.64
N PRO A 153 -0.70 -2.58 27.14
CA PRO A 153 -1.69 -1.81 26.39
C PRO A 153 -1.27 -0.36 26.14
N LYS A 154 -0.64 0.28 27.13
CA LYS A 154 -0.12 1.65 27.03
C LYS A 154 1.09 1.73 26.12
N LEU A 155 1.98 0.75 26.20
CA LEU A 155 3.14 0.62 25.32
C LEU A 155 2.69 0.50 23.84
N ILE A 156 1.69 -0.32 23.54
CA ILE A 156 1.13 -0.44 22.18
C ILE A 156 0.56 0.91 21.69
N LEU A 157 -0.06 1.70 22.58
CA LEU A 157 -0.55 3.04 22.22
C LEU A 157 0.60 3.98 21.90
N ALA A 158 1.65 4.00 22.71
CA ALA A 158 2.85 4.82 22.49
C ALA A 158 3.56 4.44 21.17
N MET A 159 3.75 3.15 20.92
CA MET A 159 4.30 2.64 19.64
C MET A 159 3.46 3.06 18.44
N ARG A 160 2.12 3.02 18.58
CA ARG A 160 1.20 3.44 17.54
C ARG A 160 1.32 4.93 17.25
N GLU A 161 1.39 5.74 18.27
CA GLU A 161 1.52 7.20 18.15
C GLU A 161 2.84 7.55 17.44
N GLU A 162 3.97 6.98 17.86
CA GLU A 162 5.27 7.18 17.22
C GLU A 162 5.22 6.78 15.75
N LEU A 163 4.72 5.58 15.42
CA LEU A 163 4.63 5.14 14.03
C LEU A 163 3.69 6.04 13.22
N THR A 164 2.56 6.45 13.78
CA THR A 164 1.61 7.36 13.11
C THR A 164 2.27 8.70 12.78
N ASN A 165 3.03 9.27 13.70
CA ASN A 165 3.73 10.53 13.49
C ASN A 165 4.79 10.38 12.39
N ARG A 166 5.58 9.30 12.42
CA ARG A 166 6.58 9.02 11.37
C ARG A 166 5.95 8.76 10.00
N MET A 167 4.81 8.10 9.94
CA MET A 167 4.10 7.87 8.68
C MET A 167 3.52 9.17 8.11
N ARG A 168 3.01 10.08 8.95
CA ARG A 168 2.54 11.41 8.52
C ARG A 168 3.64 12.23 7.83
N GLU A 169 4.89 12.06 8.26
CA GLU A 169 6.03 12.72 7.61
C GLU A 169 6.29 12.20 6.19
N GLN A 170 5.88 10.96 5.87
CA GLN A 170 6.14 10.32 4.58
C GLN A 170 5.06 10.56 3.55
N ILE A 171 3.92 11.12 3.92
CA ILE A 171 2.78 11.37 3.03
C ILE A 171 2.38 12.84 3.03
N LEU A 172 1.54 13.21 2.06
CA LEU A 172 0.77 14.46 2.07
C LEU A 172 -0.39 14.34 3.03
N TRP A 173 -0.10 14.49 4.31
CA TRP A 173 -1.11 14.27 5.32
C TRP A 173 -2.00 15.50 5.52
N VAL A 174 -3.33 15.28 5.46
CA VAL A 174 -4.37 16.25 5.79
C VAL A 174 -5.27 15.64 6.86
N PRO A 175 -5.65 16.37 7.93
CA PRO A 175 -6.62 15.89 8.90
C PRO A 175 -7.94 15.49 8.20
N ASP A 176 -8.54 14.40 8.65
CA ASP A 176 -9.86 13.96 8.16
C ASP A 176 -10.96 14.60 9.01
N ASP A 177 -11.13 15.90 8.87
CA ASP A 177 -12.11 16.74 9.55
C ASP A 177 -13.03 17.46 8.54
N GLU A 178 -13.90 18.33 9.02
CA GLU A 178 -14.83 19.12 8.23
C GLU A 178 -14.12 20.04 7.22
N ASN A 179 -12.87 20.41 7.49
CA ASN A 179 -12.07 21.28 6.64
C ASN A 179 -11.17 20.52 5.66
N TYR A 180 -11.30 19.18 5.55
CA TYR A 180 -10.42 18.35 4.73
C TYR A 180 -10.26 18.87 3.31
N GLU A 181 -11.35 19.16 2.60
CA GLU A 181 -11.32 19.62 1.22
C GLU A 181 -10.59 20.94 1.04
N LYS A 182 -10.83 21.90 1.95
CA LYS A 182 -10.14 23.18 1.97
C LYS A 182 -8.65 23.01 2.23
N ASN A 183 -8.29 22.24 3.25
CA ASN A 183 -6.91 21.97 3.63
C ASN A 183 -6.17 21.22 2.51
N TRP A 184 -6.83 20.28 1.83
CA TRP A 184 -6.28 19.58 0.70
C TRP A 184 -6.04 20.51 -0.50
N GLN A 185 -6.97 21.37 -0.84
CA GLN A 185 -6.81 22.36 -1.91
C GLN A 185 -5.65 23.32 -1.61
N GLU A 186 -5.55 23.82 -0.40
CA GLU A 186 -4.45 24.69 0.03
C GLU A 186 -3.10 23.97 -0.06
N LEU A 187 -2.99 22.75 0.47
CA LEU A 187 -1.79 21.94 0.40
C LEU A 187 -1.41 21.58 -1.05
N SER A 188 -2.37 21.29 -1.89
CA SER A 188 -2.13 20.95 -3.30
C SER A 188 -1.60 22.14 -4.12
N HIS A 189 -1.94 23.38 -3.74
CA HIS A 189 -1.45 24.60 -4.36
C HIS A 189 -0.07 25.01 -3.78
N ASN A 190 0.10 24.90 -2.47
CA ASN A 190 1.28 25.33 -1.74
C ASN A 190 2.11 24.13 -1.26
N ARG A 191 2.58 23.32 -2.19
CA ARG A 191 3.32 22.08 -1.88
C ARG A 191 4.66 22.39 -1.21
N PRO A 192 4.99 21.74 -0.08
CA PRO A 192 6.27 21.94 0.58
C PRO A 192 7.45 21.59 -0.30
N ALA A 193 8.46 22.48 -0.37
CA ALA A 193 9.63 22.30 -1.23
C ALA A 193 10.55 21.13 -0.81
N ASN A 194 10.40 20.64 0.41
CA ASN A 194 11.22 19.58 1.00
C ASN A 194 10.73 18.14 0.73
N LYS A 195 9.60 17.98 0.02
CA LYS A 195 9.07 16.67 -0.37
C LYS A 195 9.18 16.46 -1.87
N ASN A 196 9.48 15.23 -2.28
CA ASN A 196 9.43 14.85 -3.69
C ASN A 196 7.98 14.88 -4.16
N TRP A 197 7.69 15.79 -5.08
CA TRP A 197 6.36 15.98 -5.64
C TRP A 197 6.32 15.56 -7.09
N PHE A 198 5.12 15.22 -7.55
CA PHE A 198 4.88 14.95 -8.96
C PHE A 198 5.34 16.13 -9.82
N PRO A 199 6.24 15.92 -10.77
CA PRO A 199 6.67 16.99 -11.66
C PRO A 199 5.47 17.50 -12.44
N LYS A 200 5.28 18.82 -12.48
CA LYS A 200 4.28 19.48 -13.33
C LYS A 200 4.77 19.48 -14.79
N HIS A 201 4.96 18.31 -15.40
CA HIS A 201 5.20 18.23 -16.83
C HIS A 201 3.88 18.47 -17.58
N ARG A 202 3.51 19.74 -17.69
CA ARG A 202 2.44 20.13 -18.62
C ARG A 202 3.10 20.41 -19.97
N MET A 203 2.87 19.53 -20.93
CA MET A 203 3.13 19.90 -22.33
C MET A 203 2.38 21.20 -22.66
N PRO A 204 3.02 22.14 -23.37
CA PRO A 204 2.29 23.32 -23.84
C PRO A 204 1.09 22.90 -24.69
N LYS A 205 -0.02 23.61 -24.57
CA LYS A 205 -1.29 23.24 -25.22
C LYS A 205 -1.16 23.00 -26.74
N TRP A 206 -0.29 23.76 -27.41
CA TRP A 206 0.00 23.58 -28.83
C TRP A 206 0.77 22.28 -29.13
N GLY A 207 1.69 21.87 -28.25
CA GLY A 207 2.40 20.59 -28.38
C GLY A 207 1.48 19.39 -28.20
N LEU A 208 0.53 19.47 -27.26
CA LEU A 208 -0.51 18.45 -27.09
C LEU A 208 -1.42 18.38 -28.32
N LEU A 209 -1.83 19.52 -28.88
CA LEU A 209 -2.65 19.58 -30.10
C LEU A 209 -1.93 18.94 -31.29
N LEU A 210 -0.67 19.29 -31.49
CA LEU A 210 0.17 18.72 -32.55
C LEU A 210 0.31 17.19 -32.39
N MET A 211 0.57 16.72 -31.18
CA MET A 211 0.64 15.28 -30.87
C MET A 211 -0.69 14.57 -31.16
N LEU A 212 -1.81 15.16 -30.76
CA LEU A 212 -3.14 14.61 -31.04
C LEU A 212 -3.42 14.50 -32.53
N ILE A 213 -3.07 15.53 -33.33
CA ILE A 213 -3.24 15.51 -34.79
C ILE A 213 -2.37 14.41 -35.42
N LEU A 214 -1.09 14.32 -35.03
CA LEU A 214 -0.15 13.34 -35.59
C LEU A 214 -0.52 11.90 -35.20
N MET A 215 -1.00 11.69 -33.99
CA MET A 215 -1.33 10.36 -33.49
C MET A 215 -2.77 9.92 -33.81
N SER A 216 -3.63 10.84 -34.26
CA SER A 216 -5.04 10.53 -34.52
C SER A 216 -5.30 9.41 -35.54
N PRO A 217 -4.58 9.29 -36.68
CA PRO A 217 -4.79 8.18 -37.61
C PRO A 217 -4.41 6.84 -36.99
N LEU A 218 -3.29 6.80 -36.28
CA LEU A 218 -2.84 5.59 -35.58
C LEU A 218 -3.80 5.21 -34.44
N ALA A 219 -4.29 6.20 -33.69
CA ALA A 219 -5.24 6.00 -32.62
C ALA A 219 -6.60 5.47 -33.12
N LEU A 220 -7.04 5.92 -34.30
CA LEU A 220 -8.25 5.39 -34.95
C LEU A 220 -8.13 3.93 -35.31
N VAL A 221 -7.04 3.55 -35.99
CA VAL A 221 -6.77 2.15 -36.35
C VAL A 221 -6.65 1.28 -35.11
N ALA A 222 -5.83 1.70 -34.15
CA ALA A 222 -5.69 1.00 -32.87
C ALA A 222 -7.02 0.87 -32.13
N GLY A 223 -7.83 1.93 -32.12
CA GLY A 223 -9.14 1.96 -31.47
C GLY A 223 -10.10 0.92 -32.07
N VAL A 224 -10.14 0.78 -33.40
CA VAL A 224 -10.98 -0.22 -34.07
C VAL A 224 -10.51 -1.63 -33.75
N VAL A 225 -9.20 -1.90 -33.79
CA VAL A 225 -8.63 -3.22 -33.52
C VAL A 225 -8.82 -3.61 -32.04
N THR A 226 -8.69 -2.65 -31.13
CA THR A 226 -8.80 -2.93 -29.68
C THR A 226 -10.23 -2.80 -29.14
N LEU A 227 -11.20 -2.37 -29.97
CA LEU A 227 -12.60 -2.20 -29.58
C LEU A 227 -13.19 -3.41 -28.83
N PRO A 228 -13.02 -4.67 -29.29
CA PRO A 228 -13.56 -5.82 -28.58
C PRO A 228 -12.97 -5.97 -27.16
N LEU A 229 -11.69 -5.68 -27.03
CA LEU A 229 -10.98 -5.76 -25.74
C LEU A 229 -11.44 -4.65 -24.80
N TRP A 230 -11.71 -3.47 -25.36
CA TRP A 230 -12.24 -2.34 -24.58
C TRP A 230 -13.68 -2.61 -24.12
N LEU A 231 -14.52 -3.20 -24.96
CA LEU A 231 -15.87 -3.63 -24.57
C LEU A 231 -15.83 -4.69 -23.47
N ALA A 232 -14.94 -5.69 -23.59
CA ALA A 232 -14.74 -6.69 -22.55
C ALA A 232 -14.29 -6.03 -21.21
N TRP A 233 -13.40 -5.02 -21.28
CA TRP A 233 -13.01 -4.25 -20.11
C TRP A 233 -14.18 -3.54 -19.46
N LEU A 234 -15.10 -2.92 -20.23
CA LEU A 234 -16.29 -2.26 -19.68
C LEU A 234 -17.18 -3.23 -18.90
N ILE A 235 -17.36 -4.46 -19.41
CA ILE A 235 -18.11 -5.51 -18.72
C ILE A 235 -17.44 -5.89 -17.40
N ILE A 236 -16.12 -6.09 -17.42
CA ILE A 236 -15.33 -6.43 -16.22
C ILE A 236 -15.44 -5.29 -15.20
N ARG A 237 -15.27 -4.05 -15.63
CA ARG A 237 -15.36 -2.86 -14.78
C ARG A 237 -16.73 -2.72 -14.13
N TRP A 238 -17.79 -3.00 -14.86
CA TRP A 238 -19.17 -2.97 -14.34
C TRP A 238 -19.40 -4.05 -13.27
N ALA A 239 -18.77 -5.21 -13.42
CA ALA A 239 -18.87 -6.31 -12.46
C ALA A 239 -18.12 -6.03 -11.14
N ILE A 240 -17.18 -5.09 -11.12
CA ILE A 240 -16.40 -4.72 -9.93
C ILE A 240 -17.16 -3.68 -9.13
N LYS A 241 -17.73 -4.09 -8.00
CA LYS A 241 -18.55 -3.23 -7.14
C LYS A 241 -17.72 -2.22 -6.31
N ASP A 242 -16.47 -2.54 -5.99
CA ASP A 242 -15.59 -1.70 -5.18
C ASP A 242 -14.61 -0.93 -6.08
N PRO A 243 -14.74 0.42 -6.18
CA PRO A 243 -13.88 1.26 -7.02
C PRO A 243 -12.38 1.12 -6.70
N ALA A 244 -12.03 0.81 -5.47
CA ALA A 244 -10.63 0.66 -5.05
C ALA A 244 -9.89 -0.48 -5.75
N PHE A 245 -10.62 -1.46 -6.30
CA PHE A 245 -10.02 -2.55 -7.07
C PHE A 245 -9.96 -2.29 -8.58
N HIS A 246 -10.58 -1.23 -9.09
CA HIS A 246 -10.60 -0.95 -10.53
C HIS A 246 -9.19 -0.88 -11.12
N ASN A 247 -8.28 -0.13 -10.50
CA ASN A 247 -6.90 -0.01 -10.99
C ASN A 247 -6.12 -1.31 -10.93
N SER A 248 -6.27 -2.07 -9.86
CA SER A 248 -5.59 -3.37 -9.73
C SER A 248 -6.05 -4.36 -10.80
N VAL A 249 -7.36 -4.41 -11.07
CA VAL A 249 -7.91 -5.29 -12.10
C VAL A 249 -7.57 -4.77 -13.50
N GLN A 250 -7.57 -3.46 -13.72
CA GLN A 250 -7.15 -2.86 -14.97
C GLN A 250 -5.68 -3.13 -15.28
N PHE A 251 -4.82 -3.08 -14.27
CA PHE A 251 -3.40 -3.44 -14.41
C PHE A 251 -3.23 -4.90 -14.86
N VAL A 252 -3.91 -5.84 -14.18
CA VAL A 252 -3.87 -7.27 -14.56
C VAL A 252 -4.45 -7.48 -15.96
N TRP A 253 -5.55 -6.80 -16.30
CA TRP A 253 -6.14 -6.84 -17.65
C TRP A 253 -5.15 -6.40 -18.71
N GLN A 254 -4.43 -5.31 -18.49
CA GLN A 254 -3.43 -4.81 -19.43
C GLN A 254 -2.23 -5.73 -19.57
N LEU A 255 -1.76 -6.36 -18.47
CA LEU A 255 -0.70 -7.38 -18.55
C LEU A 255 -1.05 -8.56 -19.45
N ILE A 256 -2.35 -8.89 -19.55
CA ILE A 256 -2.83 -9.98 -20.41
C ILE A 256 -3.03 -9.48 -21.84
N VAL A 257 -3.56 -8.28 -22.01
CA VAL A 257 -4.00 -7.76 -23.31
C VAL A 257 -2.86 -7.17 -24.12
N ILE A 258 -1.93 -6.42 -23.50
CA ILE A 258 -0.80 -5.78 -24.21
C ILE A 258 0.04 -6.79 -25.03
N PRO A 259 0.37 -8.01 -24.53
CA PRO A 259 1.10 -9.00 -25.32
C PRO A 259 0.28 -9.58 -26.48
N LEU A 260 -1.03 -9.36 -26.52
CA LEU A 260 -1.95 -9.90 -27.54
C LEU A 260 -2.30 -8.87 -28.62
N THR A 261 -1.90 -7.61 -28.43
CA THR A 261 -2.13 -6.49 -29.37
C THR A 261 -0.82 -6.00 -29.98
#